data_0dc2a03fb0a66ac13351b25e8701ac01
#
_entry.id   0dc2a03fb0a66ac13351b25e8701ac01
#
_cell.length_a   1.000
_cell.length_b   1.000
_cell.length_c   1.000
_cell.angle_alpha   90.00
_cell.angle_beta   90.00
_cell.angle_gamma   90.00
#
_symmetry.space_group_name_H-M   'P 1'
#
loop_
_entity.id
_entity.type
_entity.pdbx_description
1 polymer ?
#
loop_
_entity_poly.entity_id
_entity_poly.type
_entity_poly.pdbx_seq_one_letter_code
_entity_poly.pdbx_strand_id
1 'polypeptide(L)'
;PGKNRLRYWAELAMDFANRRQGKFSYWVGQKLSSLLWRLSFPDKEHQLAAGWHGNDTTWRMVLDLNRIVLYGRPDGSVADSPQRQLFSLCDGIVGGQGDGPLKPDPLPLGVVSFTNHSTMNDVAMAALMGFDIDRIPMLKTALAETENRPAVQYDGRPLSWQDLRAYAIAATPPPGWEAYFNQTTQP
;
A
#
# COMPACT_ATOMS: atom_id res chain seq x y z
N PRO A 1 27.37 -1.62 0.18
CA PRO A 1 27.68 -1.24 -1.23
C PRO A 1 27.60 -2.41 -2.21
N GLY A 2 28.01 -3.65 -1.83
CA GLY A 2 28.05 -4.82 -2.72
C GLY A 2 26.68 -5.34 -3.16
N LYS A 3 25.67 -5.33 -2.29
CA LYS A 3 24.31 -5.84 -2.58
C LYS A 3 23.61 -5.01 -3.67
N ASN A 4 23.81 -3.70 -3.71
CA ASN A 4 23.24 -2.84 -4.75
C ASN A 4 23.84 -3.08 -6.14
N ARG A 5 25.11 -3.49 -6.19
CA ARG A 5 25.76 -3.83 -7.48
C ARG A 5 25.21 -5.14 -8.06
N LEU A 6 24.95 -6.15 -7.22
CA LEU A 6 24.34 -7.41 -7.67
C LEU A 6 22.92 -7.21 -8.19
N ARG A 7 22.13 -6.35 -7.55
CA ARG A 7 20.79 -5.96 -8.03
C ARG A 7 20.86 -5.29 -9.39
N TYR A 8 21.72 -4.32 -9.55
CA TYR A 8 21.94 -3.65 -10.83
C TYR A 8 22.28 -4.65 -11.96
N TRP A 9 23.16 -5.61 -11.69
CA TRP A 9 23.48 -6.65 -12.66
C TRP A 9 22.33 -7.62 -12.93
N ALA A 10 21.50 -7.91 -11.92
CA ALA A 10 20.31 -8.74 -12.08
C ALA A 10 19.26 -8.07 -12.98
N GLU A 11 19.04 -6.78 -12.80
CA GLU A 11 18.13 -5.96 -13.63
C GLU A 11 18.66 -5.87 -15.06
N LEU A 12 19.96 -5.66 -15.24
CA LEU A 12 20.60 -5.59 -16.57
C LEU A 12 20.49 -6.92 -17.32
N ALA A 13 20.64 -8.05 -16.61
CA ALA A 13 20.46 -9.39 -17.18
C ALA A 13 19.01 -9.64 -17.60
N MET A 14 18.04 -9.17 -16.82
CA MET A 14 16.62 -9.26 -17.15
C MET A 14 16.27 -8.37 -18.34
N ASP A 15 16.75 -7.13 -18.36
CA ASP A 15 16.53 -6.19 -19.46
C ASP A 15 17.12 -6.69 -20.78
N PHE A 16 18.33 -7.26 -20.73
CA PHE A 16 18.95 -7.92 -21.86
C PHE A 16 18.12 -9.12 -22.36
N ALA A 17 17.59 -9.93 -21.44
CA ALA A 17 16.73 -11.05 -21.78
C ALA A 17 15.44 -10.62 -22.48
N ASN A 18 14.83 -9.53 -21.98
CA ASN A 18 13.56 -8.98 -22.50
C ASN A 18 13.74 -8.32 -23.87
N ARG A 19 14.88 -7.69 -24.12
CA ARG A 19 15.18 -7.03 -25.44
C ARG A 19 15.46 -8.03 -26.55
N ARG A 20 15.90 -9.24 -26.23
CA ARG A 20 16.17 -10.28 -27.23
C ARG A 20 14.99 -11.25 -27.34
N GLN A 21 14.29 -11.25 -28.47
CA GLN A 21 13.11 -12.10 -28.74
C GLN A 21 13.43 -13.62 -28.91
N GLY A 22 14.65 -14.05 -28.60
CA GLY A 22 15.05 -15.46 -28.70
C GLY A 22 14.76 -16.26 -27.44
N LYS A 23 14.03 -17.37 -27.55
CA LYS A 23 13.69 -18.25 -26.40
C LYS A 23 14.90 -18.68 -25.55
N PHE A 24 16.05 -18.93 -26.18
CA PHE A 24 17.26 -19.34 -25.49
C PHE A 24 17.91 -18.16 -24.70
N SER A 25 18.04 -16.98 -25.31
CA SER A 25 18.59 -15.79 -24.65
C SER A 25 17.71 -15.34 -23.48
N TYR A 26 16.39 -15.45 -23.62
CA TYR A 26 15.43 -15.18 -22.56
C TYR A 26 15.62 -16.16 -21.38
N TRP A 27 15.70 -17.44 -21.66
CA TRP A 27 15.91 -18.47 -20.63
C TRP A 27 17.24 -18.28 -19.87
N VAL A 28 18.34 -17.99 -20.58
CA VAL A 28 19.66 -17.74 -19.97
C VAL A 28 19.62 -16.47 -19.11
N GLY A 29 19.05 -15.38 -19.61
CA GLY A 29 18.94 -14.13 -18.88
C GLY A 29 18.08 -14.25 -17.63
N GLN A 30 16.96 -14.97 -17.69
CA GLN A 30 16.13 -15.27 -16.52
C GLN A 30 16.87 -16.09 -15.45
N LYS A 31 17.60 -17.12 -15.86
CA LYS A 31 18.38 -17.94 -14.90
C LYS A 31 19.49 -17.12 -14.24
N LEU A 32 20.19 -16.30 -15.00
CA LEU A 32 21.25 -15.43 -14.47
C LEU A 32 20.69 -14.37 -13.54
N SER A 33 19.63 -13.70 -13.94
CA SER A 33 18.93 -12.71 -13.09
C SER A 33 18.45 -13.36 -11.80
N SER A 34 17.78 -14.51 -11.87
CA SER A 34 17.31 -15.26 -10.70
C SER A 34 18.44 -15.65 -9.74
N LEU A 35 19.59 -16.08 -10.27
CA LEU A 35 20.76 -16.40 -9.45
C LEU A 35 21.32 -15.16 -8.75
N LEU A 36 21.47 -14.05 -9.46
CA LEU A 36 21.97 -12.78 -8.90
C LEU A 36 21.01 -12.23 -7.83
N TRP A 37 19.70 -12.36 -8.05
CA TRP A 37 18.69 -12.01 -7.06
C TRP A 37 18.81 -12.86 -5.80
N ARG A 38 18.93 -14.19 -5.94
CA ARG A 38 19.11 -15.11 -4.79
C ARG A 38 20.38 -14.79 -3.97
N LEU A 39 21.46 -14.38 -4.62
CA LEU A 39 22.69 -13.98 -3.96
C LEU A 39 22.59 -12.60 -3.28
N SER A 40 21.71 -11.72 -3.79
CA SER A 40 21.46 -10.41 -3.20
C SER A 40 20.57 -10.45 -1.96
N PHE A 41 19.72 -11.47 -1.85
CA PHE A 41 18.73 -11.64 -0.80
C PHE A 41 18.81 -13.05 -0.22
N PRO A 42 19.54 -13.25 0.87
CA PRO A 42 19.62 -14.54 1.52
C PRO A 42 18.31 -14.98 2.21
N ASP A 43 17.44 -14.02 2.59
CA ASP A 43 16.16 -14.29 3.23
C ASP A 43 15.02 -14.32 2.19
N LYS A 44 14.35 -15.47 2.09
CA LYS A 44 13.34 -15.76 1.06
C LYS A 44 11.99 -15.09 1.24
N GLU A 45 11.75 -14.38 2.36
CA GLU A 45 10.38 -14.10 2.80
C GLU A 45 9.78 -12.76 2.32
N HIS A 46 10.54 -11.83 1.72
CA HIS A 46 10.03 -10.46 1.53
C HIS A 46 10.25 -9.84 0.15
N GLN A 47 10.15 -10.61 -0.93
CA GLN A 47 10.60 -10.16 -2.24
C GLN A 47 9.53 -10.04 -3.33
N LEU A 48 8.52 -9.28 -3.05
CA LEU A 48 7.85 -8.56 -4.14
C LEU A 48 8.65 -7.27 -4.39
N ALA A 49 9.05 -7.03 -5.65
CA ALA A 49 10.02 -5.98 -6.02
C ALA A 49 9.66 -4.54 -5.57
N ALA A 50 8.45 -4.30 -5.10
CA ALA A 50 7.98 -3.02 -4.59
C ALA A 50 7.34 -3.11 -3.19
N GLY A 51 7.27 -4.28 -2.57
CA GLY A 51 6.43 -4.53 -1.39
C GLY A 51 7.19 -4.70 -0.06
N TRP A 52 8.48 -4.34 0.03
CA TRP A 52 9.17 -4.43 1.33
C TRP A 52 8.80 -3.27 2.25
N HIS A 53 8.73 -3.54 3.55
CA HIS A 53 8.55 -2.47 4.54
C HIS A 53 9.71 -1.46 4.47
N GLY A 54 9.42 -0.18 4.68
CA GLY A 54 10.39 0.91 4.51
C GLY A 54 10.62 1.35 3.06
N ASN A 55 9.84 0.86 2.09
CA ASN A 55 9.81 1.41 0.74
C ASN A 55 9.31 2.86 0.78
N ASP A 56 10.16 3.82 0.37
CA ASP A 56 9.88 5.25 0.44
C ASP A 56 9.42 5.84 -0.91
N THR A 57 9.06 5.05 -1.88
CA THR A 57 8.66 5.51 -3.22
C THR A 57 7.19 5.27 -3.54
N THR A 58 6.67 4.08 -3.30
CA THR A 58 5.31 3.69 -3.70
C THR A 58 4.24 4.56 -3.06
N TRP A 59 4.34 4.87 -1.78
CA TRP A 59 3.37 5.70 -1.08
C TRP A 59 3.34 7.14 -1.60
N ARG A 60 4.47 7.70 -2.01
CA ARG A 60 4.54 9.05 -2.62
C ARG A 60 3.84 9.06 -3.97
N MET A 61 4.09 8.05 -4.79
CA MET A 61 3.40 7.86 -6.06
C MET A 61 1.88 7.78 -5.90
N VAL A 62 1.39 7.10 -4.86
CA VAL A 62 -0.06 7.02 -4.57
C VAL A 62 -0.65 8.41 -4.29
N LEU A 63 0.04 9.24 -3.49
CA LEU A 63 -0.40 10.62 -3.22
C LEU A 63 -0.39 11.48 -4.50
N ASP A 64 0.66 11.40 -5.30
CA ASP A 64 0.76 12.13 -6.57
C ASP A 64 -0.35 11.73 -7.54
N LEU A 65 -0.62 10.43 -7.69
CA LEU A 65 -1.70 9.92 -8.53
C LEU A 65 -3.07 10.38 -8.04
N ASN A 66 -3.32 10.34 -6.73
CA ASN A 66 -4.58 10.84 -6.17
C ASN A 66 -4.77 12.35 -6.47
N ARG A 67 -3.69 13.14 -6.34
CA ARG A 67 -3.70 14.56 -6.69
C ARG A 67 -3.98 14.77 -8.18
N ILE A 68 -3.31 14.05 -9.06
CA ILE A 68 -3.54 14.12 -10.51
C ILE A 68 -4.97 13.76 -10.85
N VAL A 69 -5.51 12.68 -10.27
CA VAL A 69 -6.87 12.26 -10.52
C VAL A 69 -7.89 13.31 -10.10
N LEU A 70 -7.71 13.94 -8.95
CA LEU A 70 -8.66 14.94 -8.43
C LEU A 70 -8.52 16.30 -9.10
N TYR A 71 -7.30 16.79 -9.33
CA TYR A 71 -7.01 18.16 -9.71
C TYR A 71 -6.49 18.31 -11.15
N GLY A 72 -6.17 17.23 -11.84
CA GLY A 72 -5.63 17.27 -13.20
C GLY A 72 -6.64 17.78 -14.22
N ARG A 73 -6.17 18.62 -15.15
CA ARG A 73 -6.92 19.14 -16.30
C ARG A 73 -6.55 18.41 -17.59
N PRO A 74 -7.38 18.48 -18.64
CA PRO A 74 -7.10 17.84 -19.93
C PRO A 74 -5.83 18.35 -20.62
N ASP A 75 -5.39 19.57 -20.32
CA ASP A 75 -4.17 20.19 -20.85
C ASP A 75 -2.88 19.71 -20.14
N GLY A 76 -3.01 18.82 -19.14
CA GLY A 76 -1.91 18.32 -18.35
C GLY A 76 -1.52 19.19 -17.15
N SER A 77 -2.17 20.33 -16.94
CA SER A 77 -1.97 21.17 -15.76
C SER A 77 -2.70 20.60 -14.53
N VAL A 78 -2.29 21.01 -13.33
CA VAL A 78 -2.93 20.70 -12.06
C VAL A 78 -3.59 21.95 -11.52
N ALA A 79 -4.88 21.88 -11.22
CA ALA A 79 -5.66 22.99 -10.68
C ALA A 79 -5.47 23.16 -9.16
N ASP A 80 -5.86 24.32 -8.64
CA ASP A 80 -5.87 24.59 -7.18
C ASP A 80 -7.14 24.05 -6.50
N SER A 81 -8.16 23.70 -7.28
CA SER A 81 -9.42 23.13 -6.78
C SER A 81 -9.74 21.82 -7.49
N PRO A 82 -10.46 20.88 -6.83
CA PRO A 82 -10.84 19.61 -7.43
C PRO A 82 -11.63 19.81 -8.74
N GLN A 83 -11.25 19.10 -9.79
CA GLN A 83 -11.88 19.16 -11.11
C GLN A 83 -12.95 18.08 -11.29
N ARG A 84 -13.03 17.13 -10.37
CA ARG A 84 -14.01 16.02 -10.38
C ARG A 84 -14.29 15.51 -8.97
N GLN A 85 -15.39 14.80 -8.84
CA GLN A 85 -15.72 14.06 -7.64
C GLN A 85 -15.27 12.60 -7.81
N LEU A 86 -14.72 12.03 -6.77
CA LEU A 86 -14.36 10.63 -6.66
C LEU A 86 -15.21 9.99 -5.55
N PHE A 87 -15.70 8.80 -5.82
CA PHE A 87 -16.38 7.98 -4.83
C PHE A 87 -15.64 6.68 -4.69
N SER A 88 -15.43 6.24 -3.45
CA SER A 88 -14.83 4.96 -3.12
C SER A 88 -15.86 4.09 -2.42
N LEU A 89 -15.99 2.86 -2.90
CA LEU A 89 -16.72 1.79 -2.25
C LEU A 89 -15.71 0.71 -1.88
N CYS A 90 -15.62 0.38 -0.60
CA CYS A 90 -14.75 -0.69 -0.12
C CYS A 90 -15.60 -1.83 0.41
N ASP A 91 -15.40 -3.03 -0.14
CA ASP A 91 -15.92 -4.28 0.38
C ASP A 91 -14.89 -4.86 1.37
N GLY A 92 -15.16 -4.70 2.64
CA GLY A 92 -14.39 -5.25 3.76
C GLY A 92 -15.17 -6.32 4.54
N ILE A 93 -16.14 -6.99 3.92
CA ILE A 93 -16.89 -8.06 4.59
C ILE A 93 -15.92 -9.17 5.02
N VAL A 94 -15.06 -9.58 4.11
CA VAL A 94 -13.92 -10.46 4.41
C VAL A 94 -12.66 -9.83 3.80
N GLY A 95 -11.83 -9.25 4.64
CA GLY A 95 -10.52 -8.74 4.27
C GLY A 95 -9.44 -9.83 4.26
N GLY A 96 -8.23 -9.45 3.86
CA GLY A 96 -7.05 -10.31 3.95
C GLY A 96 -6.07 -9.78 5.00
N GLN A 97 -5.41 -10.66 5.72
CA GLN A 97 -4.39 -10.34 6.72
C GLN A 97 -3.16 -11.23 6.57
N GLY A 98 -2.08 -10.92 7.28
CA GLY A 98 -0.86 -11.72 7.27
C GLY A 98 -0.07 -11.60 5.96
N ASP A 99 0.27 -12.71 5.35
CA ASP A 99 1.16 -12.79 4.17
C ASP A 99 0.44 -12.45 2.85
N GLY A 100 -0.22 -11.29 2.83
CA GLY A 100 -0.88 -10.75 1.63
C GLY A 100 0.12 -10.07 0.68
N PRO A 101 -0.26 -9.86 -0.60
CA PRO A 101 -1.51 -10.26 -1.24
C PRO A 101 -1.51 -11.70 -1.79
N LEU A 102 -0.38 -12.43 -1.74
CA LEU A 102 -0.23 -13.73 -2.42
C LEU A 102 -0.84 -14.88 -1.62
N LYS A 103 -0.81 -14.79 -0.29
CA LYS A 103 -1.36 -15.83 0.59
C LYS A 103 -1.96 -15.21 1.85
N PRO A 104 -2.98 -14.35 1.72
CA PRO A 104 -3.62 -13.76 2.89
C PRO A 104 -4.47 -14.80 3.63
N ASP A 105 -4.51 -14.67 4.95
CA ASP A 105 -5.52 -15.32 5.76
C ASP A 105 -6.81 -14.47 5.78
N PRO A 106 -8.00 -15.09 5.86
CA PRO A 106 -9.24 -14.32 5.91
C PRO A 106 -9.35 -13.52 7.21
N LEU A 107 -9.76 -12.26 7.10
CA LEU A 107 -10.12 -11.39 8.22
C LEU A 107 -11.61 -11.04 8.10
N PRO A 108 -12.49 -11.59 8.95
CA PRO A 108 -13.92 -11.26 8.93
C PRO A 108 -14.15 -9.87 9.55
N LEU A 109 -13.87 -8.82 8.78
CA LEU A 109 -14.02 -7.44 9.25
C LEU A 109 -15.49 -7.00 9.29
N GLY A 110 -16.34 -7.55 8.38
CA GLY A 110 -17.79 -7.32 8.39
C GLY A 110 -18.21 -5.90 8.01
N VAL A 111 -17.39 -5.17 7.26
CA VAL A 111 -17.59 -3.75 6.97
C VAL A 111 -17.74 -3.52 5.47
N VAL A 112 -18.68 -2.65 5.11
CA VAL A 112 -18.75 -2.01 3.79
C VAL A 112 -18.65 -0.52 4.01
N SER A 113 -17.75 0.17 3.30
CA SER A 113 -17.62 1.63 3.38
C SER A 113 -17.90 2.29 2.05
N PHE A 114 -18.50 3.48 2.10
CA PHE A 114 -18.74 4.35 0.96
C PHE A 114 -18.37 5.79 1.33
N THR A 115 -17.63 6.46 0.46
CA THR A 115 -17.19 7.83 0.71
C THR A 115 -16.90 8.58 -0.58
N ASN A 116 -16.93 9.91 -0.51
CA ASN A 116 -16.40 10.81 -1.52
C ASN A 116 -15.00 11.36 -1.16
N HIS A 117 -14.35 10.77 -0.16
CA HIS A 117 -13.05 11.24 0.34
C HIS A 117 -12.09 10.05 0.55
N SER A 118 -11.26 9.75 -0.45
CA SER A 118 -10.38 8.57 -0.46
C SER A 118 -9.48 8.47 0.78
N THR A 119 -8.82 9.56 1.16
CA THR A 119 -7.97 9.57 2.38
C THR A 119 -8.74 9.14 3.63
N MET A 120 -9.96 9.64 3.81
CA MET A 120 -10.74 9.29 5.00
C MET A 120 -11.22 7.84 4.98
N ASN A 121 -11.44 7.27 3.79
CA ASN A 121 -11.73 5.85 3.65
C ASN A 121 -10.55 4.99 4.12
N ASP A 122 -9.35 5.29 3.62
CA ASP A 122 -8.14 4.54 3.96
C ASP A 122 -7.79 4.67 5.45
N VAL A 123 -7.95 5.86 6.02
CA VAL A 123 -7.76 6.11 7.44
C VAL A 123 -8.76 5.32 8.30
N ALA A 124 -10.04 5.31 7.91
CA ALA A 124 -11.08 4.58 8.63
C ALA A 124 -10.82 3.06 8.58
N MET A 125 -10.50 2.52 7.40
CA MET A 125 -10.20 1.09 7.24
C MET A 125 -8.93 0.69 7.98
N ALA A 126 -7.89 1.51 7.93
CA ALA A 126 -6.66 1.25 8.68
C ALA A 126 -6.89 1.29 10.20
N ALA A 127 -7.72 2.23 10.69
CA ALA A 127 -8.08 2.29 12.11
C ALA A 127 -8.87 1.04 12.55
N LEU A 128 -9.83 0.57 11.74
CA LEU A 128 -10.61 -0.65 12.01
C LEU A 128 -9.75 -1.91 11.98
N MET A 129 -8.70 -1.94 11.20
CA MET A 129 -7.73 -3.05 11.16
C MET A 129 -6.65 -2.95 12.24
N GLY A 130 -6.66 -1.93 13.08
CA GLY A 130 -5.73 -1.78 14.20
C GLY A 130 -4.38 -1.13 13.84
N PHE A 131 -4.24 -0.53 12.66
CA PHE A 131 -3.02 0.18 12.30
C PHE A 131 -2.83 1.49 13.06
N ASP A 132 -1.58 1.82 13.32
CA ASP A 132 -1.17 3.15 13.80
C ASP A 132 -1.00 4.10 12.61
N ILE A 133 -2.00 4.97 12.42
CA ILE A 133 -2.06 5.92 11.29
C ILE A 133 -0.84 6.84 11.25
N ASP A 134 -0.32 7.24 12.42
CA ASP A 134 0.80 8.17 12.51
C ASP A 134 2.14 7.53 12.08
N ARG A 135 2.19 6.21 12.04
CA ARG A 135 3.35 5.44 11.57
C ARG A 135 3.31 5.10 10.10
N ILE A 136 2.15 5.25 9.44
CA ILE A 136 2.00 5.01 7.99
C ILE A 136 2.25 6.31 7.23
N PRO A 137 3.41 6.49 6.57
CA PRO A 137 3.79 7.77 5.95
C PRO A 137 2.75 8.31 4.98
N MET A 138 2.15 7.43 4.17
CA MET A 138 1.10 7.78 3.22
C MET A 138 -0.11 8.41 3.92
N LEU A 139 -0.66 7.73 4.92
CA LEU A 139 -1.87 8.19 5.62
C LEU A 139 -1.59 9.43 6.45
N LYS A 140 -0.44 9.48 7.14
CA LYS A 140 -0.02 10.64 7.91
C LYS A 140 0.10 11.88 7.02
N THR A 141 0.75 11.76 5.86
CA THR A 141 0.91 12.86 4.91
C THR A 141 -0.42 13.29 4.33
N ALA A 142 -1.23 12.35 3.84
CA ALA A 142 -2.54 12.64 3.28
C ALA A 142 -3.48 13.34 4.29
N LEU A 143 -3.46 12.91 5.56
CA LEU A 143 -4.22 13.57 6.63
C LEU A 143 -3.74 14.98 6.94
N ALA A 144 -2.43 15.22 6.91
CA ALA A 144 -1.86 16.55 7.14
C ALA A 144 -2.28 17.54 6.05
N GLU A 145 -2.42 17.07 4.80
CA GLU A 145 -2.85 17.86 3.64
C GLU A 145 -4.38 18.02 3.55
N THR A 146 -5.15 17.30 4.37
CA THR A 146 -6.61 17.37 4.38
C THR A 146 -7.10 18.46 5.33
N GLU A 147 -7.52 19.59 4.79
CA GLU A 147 -8.01 20.75 5.59
C GLU A 147 -9.39 20.47 6.23
N ASN A 148 -10.35 19.97 5.45
CA ASN A 148 -11.71 19.67 5.89
C ASN A 148 -11.89 18.16 6.01
N ARG A 149 -11.65 17.61 7.20
CA ARG A 149 -11.81 16.19 7.49
C ARG A 149 -13.30 15.87 7.75
N PRO A 150 -13.98 15.16 6.85
CA PRO A 150 -15.36 14.78 7.10
C PRO A 150 -15.46 13.81 8.28
N ALA A 151 -16.56 13.91 9.04
CA ALA A 151 -16.86 12.93 10.05
C ALA A 151 -17.16 11.57 9.39
N VAL A 152 -16.72 10.49 10.05
CA VAL A 152 -17.10 9.13 9.66
C VAL A 152 -18.50 8.86 10.18
N GLN A 153 -19.38 8.33 9.36
CA GLN A 153 -20.67 7.81 9.80
C GLN A 153 -20.50 6.31 10.01
N TYR A 154 -20.67 5.84 11.23
CA TYR A 154 -20.60 4.44 11.57
C TYR A 154 -21.93 4.02 12.21
N ASP A 155 -22.62 3.08 11.58
CA ASP A 155 -23.95 2.64 12.00
C ASP A 155 -24.93 3.81 12.27
N GLY A 156 -24.92 4.80 11.36
CA GLY A 156 -25.76 5.99 11.43
C GLY A 156 -25.33 7.03 12.48
N ARG A 157 -24.20 6.85 13.17
CA ARG A 157 -23.67 7.76 14.17
C ARG A 157 -22.39 8.46 13.66
N PRO A 158 -22.27 9.80 13.81
CA PRO A 158 -21.05 10.47 13.49
C PRO A 158 -19.97 10.12 14.52
N LEU A 159 -18.83 9.66 14.03
CA LEU A 159 -17.64 9.34 14.84
C LEU A 159 -16.42 10.06 14.26
N SER A 160 -15.45 10.36 15.12
CA SER A 160 -14.11 10.65 14.63
C SER A 160 -13.43 9.36 14.16
N TRP A 161 -12.46 9.47 13.27
CA TRP A 161 -11.69 8.28 12.87
C TRP A 161 -10.90 7.67 14.06
N GLN A 162 -10.57 8.50 15.06
CA GLN A 162 -9.93 8.05 16.29
C GLN A 162 -10.85 7.13 17.11
N ASP A 163 -12.16 7.44 17.14
CA ASP A 163 -13.14 6.64 17.87
C ASP A 163 -13.37 5.27 17.23
N LEU A 164 -13.10 5.14 15.91
CA LEU A 164 -13.15 3.85 15.20
C LEU A 164 -12.17 2.83 15.78
N ARG A 165 -11.10 3.25 16.43
CA ARG A 165 -10.16 2.34 17.11
C ARG A 165 -10.82 1.48 18.18
N ALA A 166 -11.91 1.95 18.80
CA ALA A 166 -12.67 1.16 19.77
C ALA A 166 -13.42 -0.03 19.13
N TYR A 167 -13.58 0.00 17.82
CA TYR A 167 -14.20 -1.07 17.01
C TYR A 167 -13.18 -1.88 16.24
N ALA A 168 -11.89 -1.66 16.48
CA ALA A 168 -10.84 -2.31 15.72
C ALA A 168 -10.85 -3.82 15.92
N ILE A 169 -10.77 -4.55 14.82
CA ILE A 169 -10.45 -5.97 14.79
C ILE A 169 -8.93 -6.05 14.56
N ALA A 170 -8.23 -6.61 15.55
CA ALA A 170 -6.78 -6.76 15.45
C ALA A 170 -6.42 -7.69 14.28
N ALA A 171 -6.02 -7.09 13.16
CA ALA A 171 -5.51 -7.84 12.02
C ALA A 171 -4.09 -8.36 12.29
N THR A 172 -3.77 -9.52 11.75
CA THR A 172 -2.39 -10.02 11.76
C THR A 172 -1.55 -9.20 10.77
N PRO A 173 -0.48 -8.52 11.23
CA PRO A 173 0.37 -7.74 10.33
C PRO A 173 1.08 -8.64 9.31
N PRO A 174 1.40 -8.12 8.13
CA PRO A 174 2.38 -8.74 7.25
C PRO A 174 3.74 -8.85 7.96
N PRO A 175 4.57 -9.84 7.64
CA PRO A 175 5.90 -9.99 8.22
C PRO A 175 6.73 -8.71 8.10
N GLY A 176 7.29 -8.24 9.22
CA GLY A 176 8.07 -6.99 9.32
C GLY A 176 7.24 -5.72 9.50
N TRP A 177 5.90 -5.81 9.62
CA TRP A 177 5.00 -4.67 9.77
C TRP A 177 4.44 -4.52 11.20
N GLU A 178 4.90 -5.31 12.15
CA GLU A 178 4.42 -5.33 13.53
C GLU A 178 4.51 -3.95 14.21
N ALA A 179 5.54 -3.17 13.86
CA ALA A 179 5.74 -1.83 14.39
C ALA A 179 4.69 -0.80 13.95
N TYR A 180 3.89 -1.11 12.92
CA TYR A 180 2.86 -0.22 12.38
C TYR A 180 1.47 -0.47 12.98
N PHE A 181 1.36 -1.39 13.92
CA PHE A 181 0.13 -1.71 14.63
C PHE A 181 0.10 -1.07 16.02
N ASN A 182 -1.09 -0.75 16.50
CA ASN A 182 -1.29 -0.30 17.87
C ASN A 182 -1.11 -1.49 18.82
N GLN A 183 -0.13 -1.40 19.70
CA GLN A 183 0.18 -2.46 20.68
C GLN A 183 -0.97 -2.69 21.71
N THR A 184 -1.93 -1.77 21.78
CA THR A 184 -3.06 -1.81 22.74
C THR A 184 -4.21 -2.72 22.29
N THR A 185 -4.19 -3.22 21.07
CA THR A 185 -5.26 -4.04 20.47
C THR A 185 -4.90 -5.54 20.38
N GLN A 186 -3.79 -5.97 20.94
CA GLN A 186 -3.52 -7.41 21.08
C GLN A 186 -4.31 -7.95 22.29
N PRO A 187 -5.11 -9.02 22.10
CA PRO A 187 -5.84 -9.68 23.18
C PRO A 187 -4.92 -10.32 24.20
#